data_0a96c4c3160f6d8fda345e37c4f92367
#
_entry.id   0a96c4c3160f6d8fda345e37c4f92367
#
_cell.length_a   1.000
_cell.length_b   1.000
_cell.length_c   1.000
_cell.angle_alpha   90.00
_cell.angle_beta   90.00
_cell.angle_gamma   90.00
#
_symmetry.space_group_name_H-M   'P 1'
#
loop_
_entity.id
_entity.type
_entity.pdbx_description
1 polymer ?
#
loop_
_entity_poly.entity_id
_entity_poly.type
_entity_poly.pdbx_seq_one_letter_code
_entity_poly.pdbx_strand_id
1 'polypeptide(L)'
;MNVKVVVAILLTAVVPVYALAQSPSAPKVTKADAQKVVKIISGNKAKTQIYCDMAKLFNQIERAGEKNIKKTAELNRKLDELAKRLGPEYAALVSGIPNVKPNSQEGQEISSTLAALDSLCAK
;
A
#
# COMPACT_ATOMS: atom_id res chain seq x y z
N MET A 1 50.79 -6.11 -20.38
CA MET A 1 50.28 -7.46 -20.12
C MET A 1 49.17 -7.48 -19.08
N ASN A 2 49.33 -6.76 -18.05
CA ASN A 2 48.38 -6.77 -16.92
C ASN A 2 47.17 -5.86 -17.15
N VAL A 3 47.23 -4.99 -18.11
CA VAL A 3 46.14 -4.05 -18.42
C VAL A 3 44.88 -4.77 -18.88
N LYS A 4 45.02 -5.86 -19.59
CA LYS A 4 43.87 -6.64 -20.10
C LYS A 4 43.09 -7.29 -18.98
N VAL A 5 43.76 -7.70 -17.92
CA VAL A 5 43.14 -8.33 -16.78
C VAL A 5 42.36 -7.31 -15.95
N VAL A 6 42.92 -6.11 -15.85
CA VAL A 6 42.25 -5.02 -15.08
C VAL A 6 40.95 -4.58 -15.74
N VAL A 7 40.95 -4.53 -17.09
CA VAL A 7 39.73 -4.16 -17.81
C VAL A 7 38.62 -5.19 -17.65
N ALA A 8 38.97 -6.47 -17.62
CA ALA A 8 37.99 -7.52 -17.44
C ALA A 8 37.34 -7.46 -16.05
N ILE A 9 38.10 -7.10 -15.03
CA ILE A 9 37.59 -6.97 -13.66
C ILE A 9 36.58 -5.79 -13.55
N LEU A 10 36.87 -4.70 -14.22
CA LEU A 10 35.99 -3.53 -14.21
C LEU A 10 34.64 -3.81 -14.86
N LEU A 11 34.62 -4.62 -15.90
CA LEU A 11 33.37 -4.98 -16.58
C LEU A 11 32.47 -5.86 -15.73
N THR A 12 33.04 -6.74 -14.92
CA THR A 12 32.25 -7.61 -14.07
C THR A 12 31.63 -6.88 -12.87
N ALA A 13 32.23 -5.78 -12.44
CA ALA A 13 31.71 -5.00 -11.32
C ALA A 13 30.45 -4.22 -11.68
N VAL A 14 30.25 -3.90 -12.95
CA VAL A 14 29.10 -3.09 -13.39
C VAL A 14 27.80 -3.89 -13.38
N VAL A 15 27.85 -5.17 -13.74
CA VAL A 15 26.66 -6.02 -13.84
C VAL A 15 25.91 -6.17 -12.52
N PRO A 16 26.55 -6.40 -11.37
CA PRO A 16 25.84 -6.50 -10.10
C PRO A 16 25.10 -5.23 -9.72
N VAL A 17 25.60 -4.07 -10.11
CA VAL A 17 24.97 -2.78 -9.79
C VAL A 17 23.62 -2.65 -10.49
N TYR A 18 23.53 -3.08 -11.72
CA TYR A 18 22.26 -3.05 -12.45
C TYR A 18 21.22 -3.99 -11.85
N ALA A 19 21.62 -5.16 -11.44
CA ALA A 19 20.74 -6.12 -10.80
C ALA A 19 20.17 -5.56 -9.50
N LEU A 20 20.98 -4.87 -8.71
CA LEU A 20 20.54 -4.24 -7.47
C LEU A 20 19.61 -3.06 -7.70
N ALA A 21 19.81 -2.31 -8.77
CA ALA A 21 18.95 -1.17 -9.11
C ALA A 21 17.53 -1.60 -9.51
N GLN A 22 17.36 -2.81 -10.02
CA GLN A 22 16.04 -3.34 -10.37
C GLN A 22 15.33 -3.99 -9.19
N SER A 23 16.09 -4.49 -8.23
CA SER A 23 15.60 -5.25 -7.09
C SER A 23 14.61 -4.47 -6.21
N PRO A 24 14.82 -3.19 -5.89
CA PRO A 24 13.93 -2.47 -4.99
C PRO A 24 12.73 -1.81 -5.64
N SER A 25 12.41 -2.11 -6.89
CA SER A 25 11.22 -1.55 -7.50
C SER A 25 9.98 -2.02 -6.74
N ALA A 26 9.24 -1.08 -6.18
CA ALA A 26 8.02 -1.38 -5.45
C ALA A 26 6.98 -2.01 -6.39
N PRO A 27 6.27 -3.05 -5.94
CA PRO A 27 5.24 -3.68 -6.75
C PRO A 27 4.16 -2.66 -7.07
N LYS A 28 3.78 -2.60 -8.34
CA LYS A 28 2.66 -1.76 -8.76
C LYS A 28 1.36 -2.43 -8.37
N VAL A 29 0.47 -1.65 -7.79
CA VAL A 29 -0.90 -2.07 -7.49
C VAL A 29 -1.76 -1.84 -8.72
N THR A 30 -2.57 -2.83 -9.05
CA THR A 30 -3.47 -2.78 -10.19
C THR A 30 -4.93 -2.74 -9.75
N LYS A 31 -5.82 -2.46 -10.68
CA LYS A 31 -7.28 -2.58 -10.46
C LYS A 31 -7.66 -3.99 -9.99
N ALA A 32 -7.03 -5.02 -10.55
CA ALA A 32 -7.27 -6.41 -10.16
C ALA A 32 -6.95 -6.66 -8.68
N ASP A 33 -5.87 -6.07 -8.19
CA ASP A 33 -5.51 -6.15 -6.77
C ASP A 33 -6.56 -5.49 -5.88
N ALA A 34 -7.05 -4.32 -6.29
CA ALA A 34 -8.12 -3.63 -5.58
C ALA A 34 -9.42 -4.45 -5.56
N GLN A 35 -9.79 -5.03 -6.69
CA GLN A 35 -10.97 -5.90 -6.78
C GLN A 35 -10.85 -7.12 -5.88
N LYS A 36 -9.67 -7.71 -5.81
CA LYS A 36 -9.41 -8.85 -4.92
C LYS A 36 -9.62 -8.48 -3.46
N VAL A 37 -9.10 -7.34 -3.04
CA VAL A 37 -9.27 -6.84 -1.67
C VAL A 37 -10.74 -6.56 -1.38
N VAL A 38 -11.46 -5.94 -2.30
CA VAL A 38 -12.90 -5.68 -2.14
C VAL A 38 -13.67 -6.98 -1.94
N LYS A 39 -13.38 -8.02 -2.72
CA LYS A 39 -14.03 -9.32 -2.56
C LYS A 39 -13.73 -9.96 -1.20
N ILE A 40 -12.48 -9.89 -0.75
CA ILE A 40 -12.07 -10.46 0.53
C ILE A 40 -12.82 -9.78 1.68
N ILE A 41 -12.87 -8.45 1.66
CA ILE A 41 -13.50 -7.68 2.73
C ILE A 41 -15.02 -7.83 2.69
N SER A 42 -15.63 -7.66 1.51
CA SER A 42 -17.09 -7.72 1.37
C SER A 42 -17.65 -9.12 1.60
N GLY A 43 -16.86 -10.15 1.32
CA GLY A 43 -17.26 -11.55 1.55
C GLY A 43 -17.14 -12.03 3.00
N ASN A 44 -16.63 -11.19 3.90
CA ASN A 44 -16.41 -11.56 5.30
C ASN A 44 -16.92 -10.45 6.22
N LYS A 45 -17.96 -10.73 7.01
CA LYS A 45 -18.57 -9.73 7.90
C LYS A 45 -17.59 -9.15 8.92
N ALA A 46 -16.70 -9.99 9.47
CA ALA A 46 -15.71 -9.54 10.43
C ALA A 46 -14.72 -8.56 9.78
N LYS A 47 -14.29 -8.84 8.56
CA LYS A 47 -13.39 -7.95 7.82
C LYS A 47 -14.09 -6.66 7.40
N THR A 48 -15.34 -6.73 7.00
CA THR A 48 -16.15 -5.53 6.72
C THR A 48 -16.23 -4.63 7.95
N GLN A 49 -16.49 -5.20 9.10
CA GLN A 49 -16.55 -4.44 10.35
C GLN A 49 -15.20 -3.80 10.67
N ILE A 50 -14.11 -4.54 10.51
CA ILE A 50 -12.75 -4.00 10.72
C ILE A 50 -12.50 -2.82 9.79
N TYR A 51 -12.85 -2.94 8.52
CA TYR A 51 -12.68 -1.86 7.54
C TYR A 51 -13.48 -0.61 7.95
N CYS A 52 -14.73 -0.79 8.38
CA CYS A 52 -15.57 0.32 8.82
C CYS A 52 -15.05 0.97 10.10
N ASP A 53 -14.49 0.20 11.02
CA ASP A 53 -13.83 0.73 12.21
C ASP A 53 -12.61 1.56 11.84
N MET A 54 -11.82 1.11 10.85
CA MET A 54 -10.69 1.88 10.34
C MET A 54 -11.15 3.21 9.74
N ALA A 55 -12.23 3.21 8.98
CA ALA A 55 -12.79 4.44 8.41
C ALA A 55 -13.15 5.45 9.50
N LYS A 56 -13.73 5.00 10.60
CA LYS A 56 -14.01 5.86 11.77
C LYS A 56 -12.72 6.43 12.36
N LEU A 57 -11.68 5.62 12.47
CA LEU A 57 -10.39 6.09 12.99
C LEU A 57 -9.75 7.13 12.07
N PHE A 58 -9.85 6.98 10.76
CA PHE A 58 -9.37 8.00 9.83
C PHE A 58 -10.08 9.34 10.05
N ASN A 59 -11.40 9.31 10.19
CA ASN A 59 -12.18 10.53 10.48
C ASN A 59 -11.75 11.17 11.81
N GLN A 60 -11.45 10.36 12.81
CA GLN A 60 -10.96 10.87 14.09
C GLN A 60 -9.58 11.52 13.97
N ILE A 61 -8.69 10.92 13.16
CA ILE A 61 -7.36 11.47 12.89
C ILE A 61 -7.48 12.82 12.19
N GLU A 62 -8.34 12.93 11.18
CA GLU A 62 -8.56 14.18 10.47
C GLU A 62 -9.08 15.28 11.41
N ARG A 63 -9.99 14.92 12.30
CA ARG A 63 -10.54 15.88 13.28
C ARG A 63 -9.54 16.28 14.36
N ALA A 64 -8.71 15.34 14.79
CA ALA A 64 -7.66 15.62 15.77
C ALA A 64 -6.58 16.53 15.16
N GLY A 65 -6.27 16.32 13.87
CA GLY A 65 -5.33 17.14 13.14
C GLY A 65 -3.96 17.19 13.80
N GLU A 66 -3.25 18.27 13.53
CA GLU A 66 -1.92 18.50 14.10
C GLU A 66 -1.97 18.95 15.55
N LYS A 67 -3.14 19.26 16.06
CA LYS A 67 -3.33 19.83 17.40
C LYS A 67 -3.06 18.85 18.53
N ASN A 68 -3.19 17.54 18.27
CA ASN A 68 -2.99 16.54 19.29
C ASN A 68 -2.17 15.35 18.76
N ILE A 69 -0.86 15.53 18.80
CA ILE A 69 0.10 14.56 18.25
C ILE A 69 0.01 13.20 18.96
N LYS A 70 -0.18 13.20 20.28
CA LYS A 70 -0.26 11.96 21.08
C LYS A 70 -1.48 11.14 20.69
N LYS A 71 -2.63 11.78 20.53
CA LYS A 71 -3.88 11.13 20.14
C LYS A 71 -3.78 10.58 18.73
N THR A 72 -3.19 11.34 17.81
CA THR A 72 -2.98 10.92 16.43
C THR A 72 -2.08 9.69 16.37
N ALA A 73 -1.00 9.66 17.13
CA ALA A 73 -0.09 8.51 17.19
C ALA A 73 -0.79 7.25 17.71
N GLU A 74 -1.63 7.39 18.73
CA GLU A 74 -2.42 6.28 19.27
C GLU A 74 -3.42 5.75 18.25
N LEU A 75 -4.13 6.65 17.55
CA LEU A 75 -5.08 6.27 16.51
C LEU A 75 -4.38 5.57 15.34
N ASN A 76 -3.21 6.04 14.94
CA ASN A 76 -2.43 5.38 13.89
C ASN A 76 -2.01 3.97 14.29
N ARG A 77 -1.63 3.77 15.54
CA ARG A 77 -1.29 2.44 16.03
C ARG A 77 -2.48 1.49 15.95
N LYS A 78 -3.67 1.97 16.34
CA LYS A 78 -4.91 1.19 16.21
C LYS A 78 -5.22 0.84 14.77
N LEU A 79 -4.99 1.80 13.84
CA LEU A 79 -5.16 1.55 12.41
C LEU A 79 -4.24 0.43 11.92
N ASP A 80 -2.97 0.46 12.33
CA ASP A 80 -2.02 -0.57 11.94
C ASP A 80 -2.42 -1.96 12.43
N GLU A 81 -2.91 -2.05 13.65
CA GLU A 81 -3.41 -3.31 14.22
C GLU A 81 -4.60 -3.85 13.44
N LEU A 82 -5.55 -2.98 13.10
CA LEU A 82 -6.71 -3.38 12.31
C LEU A 82 -6.33 -3.76 10.87
N ALA A 83 -5.41 -3.02 10.27
CA ALA A 83 -4.92 -3.32 8.92
C ALA A 83 -4.28 -4.71 8.85
N LYS A 84 -3.55 -5.12 9.88
CA LYS A 84 -2.96 -6.46 9.96
C LYS A 84 -4.04 -7.55 9.98
N ARG A 85 -5.16 -7.29 10.62
CA ARG A 85 -6.28 -8.23 10.68
C ARG A 85 -6.99 -8.39 9.34
N LEU A 86 -6.93 -7.39 8.47
CA LEU A 86 -7.51 -7.48 7.13
C LEU A 86 -6.75 -8.43 6.20
N GLY A 87 -5.48 -8.67 6.49
CA GLY A 87 -4.70 -9.66 5.77
C GLY A 87 -3.61 -9.06 4.88
N PRO A 88 -2.74 -9.93 4.31
CA PRO A 88 -1.59 -9.48 3.53
C PRO A 88 -1.98 -8.79 2.22
N GLU A 89 -3.10 -9.14 1.62
CA GLU A 89 -3.56 -8.53 0.36
C GLU A 89 -3.89 -7.05 0.56
N TYR A 90 -4.55 -6.73 1.67
CA TYR A 90 -4.85 -5.34 2.02
C TYR A 90 -3.57 -4.55 2.31
N ALA A 91 -2.65 -5.14 3.07
CA ALA A 91 -1.38 -4.51 3.39
C ALA A 91 -0.56 -4.22 2.12
N ALA A 92 -0.52 -5.16 1.18
CA ALA A 92 0.17 -5.00 -0.09
C ALA A 92 -0.46 -3.88 -0.93
N LEU A 93 -1.80 -3.82 -0.96
CA LEU A 93 -2.53 -2.79 -1.68
C LEU A 93 -2.19 -1.40 -1.13
N VAL A 94 -2.30 -1.21 0.17
CA VAL A 94 -2.03 0.07 0.82
C VAL A 94 -0.59 0.52 0.60
N SER A 95 0.36 -0.41 0.67
CA SER A 95 1.77 -0.12 0.43
C SER A 95 2.05 0.30 -1.02
N GLY A 96 1.30 -0.22 -1.95
CA GLY A 96 1.48 0.07 -3.38
C GLY A 96 0.76 1.33 -3.87
N ILE A 97 -0.29 1.78 -3.19
CA ILE A 97 -1.07 2.95 -3.60
C ILE A 97 -0.22 4.21 -3.81
N PRO A 98 0.73 4.56 -2.93
CA PRO A 98 1.56 5.76 -3.13
C PRO A 98 2.39 5.74 -4.42
N ASN A 99 2.63 4.57 -4.99
CA ASN A 99 3.39 4.40 -6.23
C ASN A 99 2.53 4.58 -7.48
N VAL A 100 1.22 4.67 -7.32
CA VAL A 100 0.27 4.88 -8.43
C VAL A 100 -0.02 6.37 -8.54
N LYS A 101 0.04 6.90 -9.75
CA LYS A 101 -0.28 8.31 -9.98
C LYS A 101 -1.80 8.51 -9.83
N PRO A 102 -2.25 9.42 -8.94
CA PRO A 102 -3.69 9.61 -8.69
C PRO A 102 -4.48 10.00 -9.94
N ASN A 103 -3.85 10.74 -10.85
CA ASN A 103 -4.50 11.23 -12.06
C ASN A 103 -4.41 10.27 -13.24
N SER A 104 -3.74 9.11 -13.06
CA SER A 104 -3.69 8.09 -14.10
C SER A 104 -5.02 7.34 -14.18
N GLN A 105 -5.28 6.73 -15.31
CA GLN A 105 -6.46 5.88 -15.49
C GLN A 105 -6.49 4.77 -14.44
N GLU A 106 -5.35 4.12 -14.21
CA GLU A 106 -5.20 3.07 -13.22
C GLU A 106 -5.52 3.55 -11.80
N GLY A 107 -5.01 4.74 -11.42
CA GLY A 107 -5.30 5.33 -10.12
C GLY A 107 -6.79 5.62 -9.92
N GLN A 108 -7.46 6.13 -10.95
CA GLN A 108 -8.90 6.38 -10.91
C GLN A 108 -9.70 5.09 -10.80
N GLU A 109 -9.30 4.05 -11.53
CA GLU A 109 -9.96 2.74 -11.47
C GLU A 109 -9.81 2.09 -10.09
N ILE A 110 -8.63 2.19 -9.48
CA ILE A 110 -8.38 1.71 -8.12
C ILE A 110 -9.26 2.47 -7.13
N SER A 111 -9.29 3.79 -7.22
CA SER A 111 -10.10 4.61 -6.32
C SER A 111 -11.59 4.29 -6.44
N SER A 112 -12.09 4.13 -7.66
CA SER A 112 -13.49 3.77 -7.90
C SER A 112 -13.83 2.39 -7.34
N THR A 113 -12.91 1.45 -7.48
CA THR A 113 -13.09 0.09 -6.95
C THR A 113 -13.13 0.10 -5.43
N LEU A 114 -12.24 0.84 -4.79
CA LEU A 114 -12.19 0.94 -3.33
C LEU A 114 -13.38 1.71 -2.76
N ALA A 115 -13.98 2.62 -3.53
CA ALA A 115 -15.17 3.33 -3.10
C ALA A 115 -16.34 2.38 -2.79
N ALA A 116 -16.36 1.20 -3.39
CA ALA A 116 -17.35 0.18 -3.08
C ALA A 116 -17.28 -0.29 -1.62
N LEU A 117 -16.08 -0.26 -1.01
CA LEU A 117 -15.92 -0.59 0.40
C LEU A 117 -16.57 0.44 1.32
N ASP A 118 -16.48 1.71 0.95
CA ASP A 118 -17.08 2.80 1.73
C ASP A 118 -18.60 2.66 1.79
N SER A 119 -19.22 2.18 0.72
CA SER A 119 -20.66 1.97 0.69
C SER A 119 -21.12 0.87 1.67
N LEU A 120 -20.25 -0.08 2.00
CA LEU A 120 -20.55 -1.11 3.00
C LEU A 120 -20.66 -0.53 4.41
N CYS A 121 -20.03 0.60 4.66
CA CYS A 121 -20.02 1.26 5.97
C CYS A 121 -21.15 2.28 6.13
N ALA A 122 -21.84 2.64 5.07
CA ALA A 122 -22.88 3.68 5.06
C ALA A 122 -24.22 3.21 5.62
N LYS A 123 -24.33 1.93 5.97
CA LYS A 123 -25.57 1.36 6.52
C LYS A 123 -25.70 1.56 8.02
#